data_3c3ec5102b4bdf8d6cb0cea60f8d0e8e
#
_entry.id   3c3ec5102b4bdf8d6cb0cea60f8d0e8e
#
_cell.length_a   1.000
_cell.length_b   1.000
_cell.length_c   1.000
_cell.angle_alpha   90.00
_cell.angle_beta   90.00
_cell.angle_gamma   90.00
#
_symmetry.space_group_name_H-M   'P 1'
#
loop_
_entity.id
_entity.type
_entity.pdbx_description
1 polymer ?
#
loop_
_entity_poly.entity_id
_entity_poly.type
_entity_poly.pdbx_seq_one_letter_code
_entity_poly.pdbx_strand_id
1 'polypeptide(L)'
;TVVKNALKSAKAASCTGKIDVIGHSMGVTLAMKAINELGYSGYVNTFVSVAGAQHGLNSCGVYPFNVISATCGSNGLSINSPLINSVRNKRYGAKMYSIKSYIDEIVCIGSCYVYGSHTSNVDSQSASYDYALGHFGLKDFTTSKQADLLMN
;
A
#
# COMPACT_ATOMS: atom_id res chain seq x y z
N THR A 1 15.62 0.68 -3.80
CA THR A 1 16.62 1.75 -3.63
C THR A 1 16.04 3.14 -3.84
N VAL A 2 15.29 3.36 -4.94
CA VAL A 2 14.67 4.67 -5.22
C VAL A 2 13.73 5.10 -4.08
N VAL A 3 12.84 4.21 -3.65
CA VAL A 3 11.88 4.50 -2.57
C VAL A 3 12.62 4.74 -1.24
N LYS A 4 13.63 3.92 -0.94
CA LYS A 4 14.45 4.12 0.27
C LYS A 4 15.13 5.49 0.27
N ASN A 5 15.69 5.90 -0.85
CA ASN A 5 16.35 7.21 -0.96
C ASN A 5 15.35 8.35 -0.79
N ALA A 6 14.15 8.23 -1.34
CA ALA A 6 13.08 9.21 -1.17
C ALA A 6 12.68 9.34 0.30
N LEU A 7 12.53 8.23 1.02
CA LEU A 7 12.19 8.23 2.45
C LEU A 7 13.31 8.86 3.30
N LYS A 8 14.55 8.55 3.01
CA LYS A 8 15.70 9.14 3.68
C LYS A 8 15.78 10.66 3.47
N SER A 9 15.58 11.10 2.24
CA SER A 9 15.59 12.52 1.90
C SER A 9 14.44 13.27 2.56
N ALA A 10 13.24 12.70 2.55
CA ALA A 10 12.08 13.31 3.22
C ALA A 10 12.30 13.44 4.72
N LYS A 11 12.81 12.39 5.36
CA LYS A 11 13.10 12.40 6.80
C LYS A 11 14.16 13.46 7.13
N ALA A 12 15.22 13.56 6.34
CA ALA A 12 16.28 14.54 6.54
C ALA A 12 15.77 15.98 6.38
N ALA A 13 14.83 16.22 5.47
CA ALA A 13 14.22 17.54 5.22
C ALA A 13 13.11 17.90 6.22
N SER A 14 12.63 16.94 7.00
CA SER A 14 11.55 17.18 7.96
C SER A 14 12.04 17.93 9.19
N CYS A 15 11.28 18.96 9.61
CA CYS A 15 11.57 19.72 10.83
C CYS A 15 11.41 18.89 12.10
N THR A 16 10.54 17.88 12.08
CA THR A 16 10.25 17.02 13.25
C THR A 16 10.99 15.69 13.22
N GLY A 17 11.66 15.37 12.11
CA GLY A 17 12.22 14.04 11.85
C GLY A 17 11.18 12.99 11.51
N LYS A 18 9.90 13.37 11.41
CA LYS A 18 8.81 12.49 11.01
C LYS A 18 8.32 12.82 9.62
N ILE A 19 7.75 11.83 8.94
CA ILE A 19 7.25 11.94 7.57
C ILE A 19 5.84 11.36 7.45
N ASP A 20 5.14 11.78 6.42
CA ASP A 20 3.91 11.15 5.97
C ASP A 20 4.18 10.43 4.64
N VAL A 21 3.51 9.31 4.43
CA VAL A 21 3.69 8.49 3.23
C VAL A 21 2.34 8.23 2.60
N ILE A 22 2.22 8.53 1.31
CA ILE A 22 1.08 8.14 0.48
C ILE A 22 1.63 7.25 -0.63
N GLY A 23 1.08 6.05 -0.75
CA GLY A 23 1.41 5.13 -1.84
C GLY A 23 0.19 4.84 -2.69
N HIS A 24 0.41 4.61 -3.99
CA HIS A 24 -0.63 4.20 -4.93
C HIS A 24 -0.26 2.87 -5.56
N SER A 25 -1.22 1.94 -5.59
CA SER A 25 -1.07 0.65 -6.24
C SER A 25 0.14 -0.13 -5.70
N MET A 26 1.01 -0.65 -6.55
CA MET A 26 2.23 -1.37 -6.13
C MET A 26 3.18 -0.49 -5.31
N GLY A 27 3.10 0.83 -5.47
CA GLY A 27 3.88 1.78 -4.65
C GLY A 27 3.61 1.65 -3.16
N VAL A 28 2.41 1.17 -2.77
CA VAL A 28 2.08 0.89 -1.36
C VAL A 28 2.99 -0.20 -0.79
N THR A 29 3.08 -1.35 -1.44
CA THR A 29 3.90 -2.46 -0.97
C THR A 29 5.39 -2.15 -1.05
N LEU A 30 5.81 -1.40 -2.07
CA LEU A 30 7.20 -0.96 -2.19
C LEU A 30 7.58 0.03 -1.07
N ALA A 31 6.68 0.93 -0.71
CA ALA A 31 6.88 1.82 0.43
C ALA A 31 6.95 1.04 1.75
N MET A 32 6.08 0.07 1.94
CA MET A 32 6.09 -0.80 3.12
C MET A 32 7.40 -1.57 3.24
N LYS A 33 7.88 -2.15 2.14
CA LYS A 33 9.16 -2.86 2.08
C LYS A 33 10.31 -1.92 2.46
N ALA A 34 10.35 -0.73 1.89
CA ALA A 34 11.40 0.24 2.17
C ALA A 34 11.38 0.70 3.64
N ILE A 35 10.20 0.95 4.20
CA ILE A 35 10.05 1.32 5.62
C ILE A 35 10.58 0.20 6.51
N ASN A 36 10.26 -1.07 6.22
CA ASN A 36 10.76 -2.22 6.97
C ASN A 36 12.29 -2.30 6.90
N GLU A 37 12.87 -2.21 5.71
CA GLU A 37 14.31 -2.34 5.51
C GLU A 37 15.10 -1.20 6.16
N LEU A 38 14.52 -0.01 6.25
CA LEU A 38 15.12 1.14 6.91
C LEU A 38 14.85 1.21 8.41
N GLY A 39 13.88 0.42 8.90
CA GLY A 39 13.44 0.52 10.29
C GLY A 39 12.72 1.84 10.59
N TYR A 40 12.01 2.41 9.62
CA TYR A 40 11.43 3.75 9.71
C TYR A 40 9.99 3.80 10.22
N SER A 41 9.41 2.69 10.61
CA SER A 41 7.99 2.68 11.05
C SER A 41 7.70 3.69 12.17
N GLY A 42 8.63 3.92 13.07
CA GLY A 42 8.51 4.91 14.15
C GLY A 42 8.66 6.36 13.69
N TYR A 43 9.13 6.59 12.48
CA TYR A 43 9.30 7.93 11.90
C TYR A 43 8.18 8.30 10.94
N VAL A 44 7.26 7.38 10.64
CA VAL A 44 6.09 7.66 9.80
C VAL A 44 4.93 8.06 10.71
N ASN A 45 4.43 9.27 10.54
CA ASN A 45 3.27 9.74 11.28
C ASN A 45 1.99 9.17 10.69
N THR A 46 1.76 9.38 9.41
CA THR A 46 0.57 8.89 8.71
C THR A 46 0.97 8.13 7.44
N PHE A 47 0.40 6.95 7.26
CA PHE A 47 0.55 6.14 6.06
C PHE A 47 -0.80 5.99 5.38
N VAL A 48 -0.91 6.43 4.13
CA VAL A 48 -2.13 6.31 3.32
C VAL A 48 -1.89 5.39 2.15
N SER A 49 -2.64 4.30 2.10
CA SER A 49 -2.65 3.36 0.99
C SER A 49 -3.79 3.69 0.05
N VAL A 50 -3.49 4.05 -1.18
CA VAL A 50 -4.48 4.33 -2.22
C VAL A 50 -4.44 3.20 -3.24
N ALA A 51 -5.53 2.46 -3.37
CA ALA A 51 -5.66 1.34 -4.31
C ALA A 51 -4.50 0.33 -4.20
N GLY A 52 -4.04 0.08 -2.99
CA GLY A 52 -2.96 -0.88 -2.74
C GLY A 52 -3.42 -2.32 -2.80
N ALA A 53 -2.47 -3.25 -2.72
CA ALA A 53 -2.72 -4.68 -2.71
C ALA A 53 -1.81 -5.36 -1.70
N GLN A 54 -1.95 -5.01 -0.44
CA GLN A 54 -1.10 -5.55 0.64
C GLN A 54 -1.23 -7.07 0.78
N HIS A 55 -2.38 -7.63 0.41
CA HIS A 55 -2.64 -9.07 0.50
C HIS A 55 -2.39 -9.81 -0.81
N GLY A 56 -1.96 -9.11 -1.86
CA GLY A 56 -1.72 -9.65 -3.19
C GLY A 56 -2.89 -9.45 -4.15
N LEU A 57 -2.68 -9.82 -5.41
CA LEU A 57 -3.67 -9.71 -6.47
C LEU A 57 -4.16 -11.10 -6.88
N ASN A 58 -5.47 -11.29 -6.93
CA ASN A 58 -6.05 -12.53 -7.46
C ASN A 58 -5.65 -12.78 -8.92
N SER A 59 -5.46 -11.71 -9.71
CA SER A 59 -4.99 -11.82 -11.10
C SER A 59 -3.57 -12.37 -11.23
N CYS A 60 -2.75 -12.24 -10.20
CA CYS A 60 -1.41 -12.82 -10.17
C CYS A 60 -1.40 -14.31 -9.78
N GLY A 61 -2.44 -14.77 -9.09
CA GLY A 61 -2.47 -16.13 -8.54
C GLY A 61 -1.67 -16.26 -7.26
N VAL A 62 -1.52 -17.49 -6.78
CA VAL A 62 -0.87 -17.81 -5.51
C VAL A 62 0.55 -18.30 -5.76
N TYR A 63 1.52 -17.66 -5.12
CA TYR A 63 2.93 -18.08 -5.19
C TYR A 63 3.12 -19.49 -4.58
N PRO A 64 3.91 -20.39 -5.15
CA PRO A 64 4.75 -20.21 -6.36
C PRO A 64 4.06 -20.53 -7.70
N PHE A 65 2.78 -20.89 -7.71
CA PHE A 65 1.99 -21.26 -8.89
C PHE A 65 1.30 -20.03 -9.48
N ASN A 66 2.06 -18.97 -9.71
CA ASN A 66 1.55 -17.66 -10.11
C ASN A 66 1.97 -17.28 -11.53
N VAL A 67 1.35 -16.22 -12.03
CA VAL A 67 1.78 -15.55 -13.25
C VAL A 67 3.16 -14.89 -12.97
N ILE A 68 4.06 -14.94 -13.94
CA ILE A 68 5.36 -14.29 -13.83
C ILE A 68 5.36 -13.04 -14.70
N SER A 69 5.53 -11.88 -14.08
CA SER A 69 5.56 -10.59 -14.78
C SER A 69 6.27 -9.55 -13.92
N ALA A 70 6.31 -8.30 -14.39
CA ALA A 70 6.87 -7.19 -13.62
C ALA A 70 6.09 -6.92 -12.32
N THR A 71 4.79 -7.26 -12.28
CA THR A 71 3.91 -7.02 -11.13
C THR A 71 3.74 -8.26 -10.27
N CYS A 72 3.81 -9.45 -10.85
CA CYS A 72 3.59 -10.73 -10.18
C CYS A 72 4.93 -11.47 -9.95
N GLY A 73 4.92 -12.41 -9.00
CA GLY A 73 6.11 -13.22 -8.72
C GLY A 73 6.60 -13.03 -7.29
N SER A 74 7.81 -13.52 -7.02
CA SER A 74 8.39 -13.52 -5.65
C SER A 74 8.60 -12.12 -5.07
N ASN A 75 8.95 -11.17 -5.92
CA ASN A 75 9.13 -9.76 -5.54
C ASN A 75 7.97 -8.88 -6.00
N GLY A 76 6.81 -9.48 -6.21
CA GLY A 76 5.62 -8.83 -6.74
C GLY A 76 4.38 -9.08 -5.90
N LEU A 77 3.23 -8.84 -6.50
CA LEU A 77 1.92 -8.86 -5.85
C LEU A 77 1.20 -10.22 -5.96
N SER A 78 1.93 -11.31 -6.22
CA SER A 78 1.34 -12.65 -6.13
C SER A 78 0.96 -12.95 -4.69
N ILE A 79 -0.20 -13.61 -4.51
CA ILE A 79 -0.68 -13.98 -3.17
C ILE A 79 0.36 -14.90 -2.51
N ASN A 80 0.70 -14.64 -1.26
CA ASN A 80 1.74 -15.34 -0.51
C ASN A 80 3.14 -15.26 -1.11
N SER A 81 3.42 -14.28 -1.98
CA SER A 81 4.81 -14.05 -2.41
C SER A 81 5.69 -13.65 -1.22
N PRO A 82 7.01 -13.87 -1.31
CA PRO A 82 7.92 -13.37 -0.27
C PRO A 82 7.76 -11.89 0.03
N LEU A 83 7.55 -11.05 -1.00
CA LEU A 83 7.28 -9.62 -0.81
C LEU A 83 6.00 -9.39 0.02
N ILE A 84 4.89 -9.99 -0.39
CA ILE A 84 3.60 -9.83 0.28
C ILE A 84 3.69 -10.33 1.73
N ASN A 85 4.28 -11.49 1.97
CA ASN A 85 4.43 -12.02 3.31
C ASN A 85 5.34 -11.15 4.20
N SER A 86 6.32 -10.48 3.60
CA SER A 86 7.23 -9.59 4.35
C SER A 86 6.55 -8.31 4.83
N VAL A 87 5.48 -7.87 4.19
CA VAL A 87 4.80 -6.61 4.53
C VAL A 87 3.49 -6.81 5.32
N ARG A 88 3.01 -8.02 5.46
CA ARG A 88 1.75 -8.31 6.16
C ARG A 88 1.91 -8.22 7.67
N ASN A 89 0.80 -7.90 8.36
CA ASN A 89 0.70 -7.90 9.82
C ASN A 89 1.72 -7.01 10.52
N LYS A 90 2.10 -5.91 9.88
CA LYS A 90 3.04 -4.93 10.42
C LYS A 90 2.45 -3.53 10.40
N ARG A 91 2.99 -2.68 11.22
CA ARG A 91 2.58 -1.29 11.30
C ARG A 91 3.61 -0.41 10.59
N TYR A 92 3.13 0.53 9.77
CA TYR A 92 3.97 1.40 8.93
C TYR A 92 3.85 2.88 9.27
N GLY A 93 3.11 3.22 10.31
CA GLY A 93 2.93 4.57 10.77
C GLY A 93 2.07 4.62 12.02
N ALA A 94 2.05 5.75 12.71
CA ALA A 94 1.21 5.93 13.88
C ALA A 94 -0.27 5.89 13.50
N LYS A 95 -0.62 6.44 12.33
CA LYS A 95 -1.96 6.38 11.74
C LYS A 95 -1.85 5.71 10.38
N MET A 96 -2.77 4.82 10.06
CA MET A 96 -2.79 4.07 8.82
C MET A 96 -4.19 4.08 8.22
N TYR A 97 -4.29 4.45 6.96
CA TYR A 97 -5.56 4.56 6.26
C TYR A 97 -5.49 3.86 4.90
N SER A 98 -6.61 3.33 4.46
CA SER A 98 -6.75 2.81 3.10
C SER A 98 -7.88 3.54 2.37
N ILE A 99 -7.63 3.87 1.11
CA ILE A 99 -8.61 4.41 0.17
C ILE A 99 -8.75 3.37 -0.93
N LYS A 100 -9.95 2.85 -1.13
CA LYS A 100 -10.18 1.71 -2.01
C LYS A 100 -11.49 1.79 -2.74
N SER A 101 -11.68 0.90 -3.70
CA SER A 101 -12.92 0.77 -4.47
C SER A 101 -13.22 -0.70 -4.69
N TYR A 102 -14.51 -1.06 -4.68
CA TYR A 102 -14.98 -2.39 -5.07
C TYR A 102 -15.18 -2.53 -6.58
N ILE A 103 -14.97 -1.44 -7.34
CA ILE A 103 -15.00 -1.43 -8.81
C ILE A 103 -13.64 -1.09 -9.43
N ASP A 104 -12.57 -1.22 -8.66
CA ASP A 104 -11.19 -1.04 -9.14
C ASP A 104 -10.88 -2.13 -10.18
N GLU A 105 -10.68 -1.72 -11.42
CA GLU A 105 -10.51 -2.64 -12.57
C GLU A 105 -9.16 -3.35 -12.59
N ILE A 106 -8.23 -2.95 -11.73
CA ILE A 106 -6.90 -3.59 -11.62
C ILE A 106 -6.84 -4.52 -10.40
N VAL A 107 -7.21 -4.00 -9.24
CA VAL A 107 -7.11 -4.73 -7.96
C VAL A 107 -8.20 -5.79 -7.85
N CYS A 108 -9.36 -5.55 -8.45
CA CYS A 108 -10.53 -6.41 -8.35
C CYS A 108 -10.72 -7.37 -9.54
N ILE A 109 -9.70 -7.60 -10.36
CA ILE A 109 -9.77 -8.60 -11.42
C ILE A 109 -9.98 -9.99 -10.76
N GLY A 110 -11.11 -10.62 -11.08
CA GLY A 110 -11.52 -11.87 -10.46
C GLY A 110 -12.21 -11.66 -9.12
N SER A 111 -11.60 -10.93 -8.19
CA SER A 111 -12.19 -10.57 -6.90
C SER A 111 -11.36 -9.48 -6.24
N CYS A 112 -12.01 -8.63 -5.47
CA CYS A 112 -11.32 -7.68 -4.58
C CYS A 112 -10.77 -8.36 -3.32
N TYR A 113 -11.23 -9.56 -3.00
CA TYR A 113 -10.96 -10.22 -1.72
C TYR A 113 -9.86 -11.25 -1.83
N VAL A 114 -8.95 -11.21 -0.85
CA VAL A 114 -7.93 -12.24 -0.60
C VAL A 114 -8.07 -12.65 0.86
N TYR A 115 -8.30 -13.93 1.10
CA TYR A 115 -8.52 -14.49 2.45
C TYR A 115 -9.59 -13.75 3.25
N GLY A 116 -10.70 -13.36 2.59
CA GLY A 116 -11.84 -12.75 3.25
C GLY A 116 -11.76 -11.25 3.50
N SER A 117 -10.67 -10.59 3.08
CA SER A 117 -10.50 -9.15 3.18
C SER A 117 -10.26 -8.51 1.83
N HIS A 118 -10.75 -7.26 1.64
CA HIS A 118 -10.37 -6.49 0.45
C HIS A 118 -8.86 -6.31 0.46
N THR A 119 -8.21 -6.64 -0.66
CA THR A 119 -6.74 -6.64 -0.74
C THR A 119 -6.12 -5.26 -0.53
N SER A 120 -6.89 -4.18 -0.75
CA SER A 120 -6.43 -2.81 -0.49
C SER A 120 -6.49 -2.41 0.99
N ASN A 121 -7.14 -3.20 1.84
CA ASN A 121 -7.10 -2.95 3.28
C ASN A 121 -5.68 -3.14 3.81
N VAL A 122 -5.27 -2.23 4.69
CA VAL A 122 -3.98 -2.30 5.36
C VAL A 122 -4.17 -2.93 6.73
N ASP A 123 -3.32 -3.89 7.09
CA ASP A 123 -3.35 -4.48 8.42
C ASP A 123 -3.13 -3.40 9.48
N SER A 124 -3.88 -3.46 10.57
CA SER A 124 -3.84 -2.47 11.65
C SER A 124 -4.27 -1.06 11.21
N GLN A 125 -5.07 -0.95 10.14
CA GLN A 125 -5.55 0.36 9.69
C GLN A 125 -6.44 1.05 10.74
N SER A 126 -6.31 2.38 10.82
CA SER A 126 -7.13 3.22 11.69
C SER A 126 -8.54 3.39 11.11
N ALA A 127 -8.64 3.52 9.79
CA ALA A 127 -9.91 3.61 9.07
C ALA A 127 -9.69 3.29 7.59
N SER A 128 -10.78 3.02 6.88
CA SER A 128 -10.76 2.84 5.43
C SER A 128 -11.91 3.62 4.78
N TYR A 129 -11.73 4.01 3.53
CA TYR A 129 -12.66 4.84 2.79
C TYR A 129 -12.90 4.25 1.42
N ASP A 130 -14.18 4.06 1.09
CA ASP A 130 -14.60 3.44 -0.17
C ASP A 130 -15.11 4.50 -1.14
N TYR A 131 -14.72 4.36 -2.40
CA TYR A 131 -15.17 5.24 -3.48
C TYR A 131 -15.59 4.42 -4.69
N ALA A 132 -16.57 4.88 -5.43
CA ALA A 132 -16.99 4.28 -6.68
C ALA A 132 -16.15 4.83 -7.84
N LEU A 133 -14.85 4.56 -7.82
CA LEU A 133 -13.86 5.06 -8.78
C LEU A 133 -13.00 3.91 -9.30
N GLY A 134 -12.44 4.08 -10.49
CA GLY A 134 -11.46 3.14 -11.04
C GLY A 134 -10.11 3.28 -10.35
N HIS A 135 -9.17 2.40 -10.72
CA HIS A 135 -7.85 2.30 -10.10
C HIS A 135 -7.08 3.63 -10.06
N PHE A 136 -6.98 4.31 -11.20
CA PHE A 136 -6.29 5.59 -11.28
C PHE A 136 -7.16 6.75 -10.79
N GLY A 137 -8.48 6.64 -10.91
CA GLY A 137 -9.41 7.61 -10.36
C GLY A 137 -9.31 7.73 -8.85
N LEU A 138 -9.02 6.63 -8.14
CA LEU A 138 -8.78 6.66 -6.71
C LEU A 138 -7.61 7.57 -6.34
N LYS A 139 -6.55 7.58 -7.14
CA LYS A 139 -5.42 8.48 -6.93
C LYS A 139 -5.78 9.94 -7.26
N ASP A 140 -6.43 10.15 -8.39
CA ASP A 140 -6.59 11.48 -8.98
C ASP A 140 -7.79 12.25 -8.39
N PHE A 141 -8.85 11.56 -7.99
CA PHE A 141 -10.10 12.20 -7.56
C PHE A 141 -10.38 12.10 -6.06
N THR A 142 -9.41 11.65 -5.25
CA THR A 142 -9.51 11.63 -3.78
C THR A 142 -8.45 12.50 -3.11
N THR A 143 -7.88 13.45 -3.83
CA THR A 143 -6.78 14.28 -3.32
C THR A 143 -7.15 15.06 -2.07
N SER A 144 -8.37 15.60 -2.00
CA SER A 144 -8.85 16.29 -0.80
C SER A 144 -8.87 15.36 0.42
N LYS A 145 -9.34 14.13 0.23
CA LYS A 145 -9.35 13.15 1.32
C LYS A 145 -7.95 12.74 1.73
N GLN A 146 -7.06 12.54 0.76
CA GLN A 146 -5.65 12.24 1.03
C GLN A 146 -5.01 13.34 1.89
N ALA A 147 -5.22 14.61 1.51
CA ALA A 147 -4.71 15.75 2.24
C ALA A 147 -5.31 15.82 3.66
N ASP A 148 -6.61 15.63 3.81
CA ASP A 148 -7.29 15.64 5.12
C ASP A 148 -6.70 14.60 6.07
N LEU A 149 -6.41 13.40 5.57
CA LEU A 149 -5.85 12.33 6.39
C LEU A 149 -4.44 12.65 6.89
N LEU A 150 -3.66 13.39 6.11
CA LEU A 150 -2.32 13.82 6.52
C LEU A 150 -2.36 14.92 7.58
N MET A 151 -3.40 15.74 7.58
CA MET A 151 -3.53 16.89 8.47
C MET A 151 -4.16 16.55 9.82
N ASN A 152 -4.75 15.38 9.93
CA ASN A 152 -5.36 14.89 11.15
C ASN A 152 -4.52 13.80 11.79
#